data_9e9c664db534d09c8999e791b91769ca
#
_entry.id   9e9c664db534d09c8999e791b91769ca
#
_cell.length_a   1.000
_cell.length_b   1.000
_cell.length_c   1.000
_cell.angle_alpha   90.00
_cell.angle_beta   90.00
_cell.angle_gamma   90.00
#
_symmetry.space_group_name_H-M   'P 1'
#
loop_
_entity.id
_entity.type
_entity.pdbx_description
1 polymer ?
#
loop_
_entity_poly.entity_id
_entity_poly.type
_entity_poly.pdbx_seq_one_letter_code
_entity_poly.pdbx_strand_id
1 'polypeptide(L)'
;MSARILIADDDPIQRRLLESLCHRFNYAVETAASGDAALARLMASGAPAVSLVILDLVMPGLDGMGVLARLKQAGDRRPVIVQASQASIETAAAAVRAGAFDFVVKPAGPERLQVAIKNALSHARLSEELRFLERAQSGVLSFADLSGESAGMARAAGQGERAAKSAIPVLLEGEPGTGKESFARAIHGASSRRGRPFVAVNCGAFSAGSAQAESLDESLSAKFAAAQGGTLFLDRICALPLDAQDKLLRLLAAGIVHAPGARRPVKADVRLICAASQDLIALVKLGLFREDLFYRINIFPVTLPPLRARREDIGPLAQRLCARFAAEEGKPVRGICAEAQALLCAYDWPGNLRQLENAVFRAVVLAGGAELTVADFPQIAARVEGFDLRIPPAPAMAARPAVPLREFVRVEVRDPQSLALLDDHGNPRPLDQLEAEAIKFALGHNRGQMSAAARTLGIGRSTLYRKLKQYGLLEQEGAAAPVLAAEPPLAARM
;
A
#
# COMPACT_ATOMS: atom_id res chain seq x y z
N MET A 1 -9.07 18.18 -11.39
CA MET A 1 -10.30 18.83 -11.95
C MET A 1 -11.04 19.54 -10.83
N SER A 2 -11.59 20.72 -11.04
CA SER A 2 -12.42 21.40 -10.03
C SER A 2 -13.72 20.60 -9.83
N ALA A 3 -14.18 20.45 -8.58
CA ALA A 3 -15.44 19.79 -8.29
C ALA A 3 -16.60 20.51 -8.99
N ARG A 4 -17.55 19.75 -9.54
CA ARG A 4 -18.73 20.26 -10.24
C ARG A 4 -19.93 20.28 -9.32
N ILE A 5 -20.58 21.41 -9.20
CA ILE A 5 -21.73 21.64 -8.33
C ILE A 5 -22.97 21.85 -9.19
N LEU A 6 -24.05 21.12 -8.93
CA LEU A 6 -25.34 21.37 -9.51
C LEU A 6 -26.16 22.24 -8.54
N ILE A 7 -26.69 23.37 -9.03
CA ILE A 7 -27.59 24.27 -8.28
C ILE A 7 -28.98 24.11 -8.82
N ALA A 8 -29.90 23.65 -7.98
CA ALA A 8 -31.33 23.52 -8.29
C ALA A 8 -32.12 24.49 -7.43
N ASP A 9 -32.66 25.51 -8.07
CA ASP A 9 -33.48 26.56 -7.44
C ASP A 9 -34.41 27.16 -8.54
N ASP A 10 -35.67 27.41 -8.28
CA ASP A 10 -36.60 27.97 -9.26
C ASP A 10 -36.44 29.48 -9.45
N ASP A 11 -35.92 30.20 -8.45
CA ASP A 11 -35.62 31.63 -8.52
C ASP A 11 -34.34 31.91 -9.35
N PRO A 12 -34.46 32.59 -10.52
CA PRO A 12 -33.31 32.87 -11.36
C PRO A 12 -32.29 33.83 -10.71
N ILE A 13 -32.74 34.66 -9.76
CA ILE A 13 -31.85 35.60 -9.06
C ILE A 13 -30.97 34.83 -8.07
N GLN A 14 -31.59 33.92 -7.29
CA GLN A 14 -30.88 33.07 -6.36
C GLN A 14 -29.90 32.13 -7.09
N ARG A 15 -30.34 31.52 -8.20
CA ARG A 15 -29.43 30.69 -9.03
C ARG A 15 -28.16 31.45 -9.45
N ARG A 16 -28.32 32.66 -10.01
CA ARG A 16 -27.17 33.51 -10.45
C ARG A 16 -26.26 33.90 -9.28
N LEU A 17 -26.85 34.23 -8.13
CA LEU A 17 -26.06 34.56 -6.93
C LEU A 17 -25.21 33.39 -6.50
N LEU A 18 -25.77 32.20 -6.38
CA LEU A 18 -25.05 30.98 -5.99
C LEU A 18 -24.01 30.57 -7.02
N GLU A 19 -24.33 30.68 -8.31
CA GLU A 19 -23.41 30.43 -9.41
C GLU A 19 -22.19 31.34 -9.31
N SER A 20 -22.39 32.65 -9.12
CA SER A 20 -21.33 33.62 -8.92
C SER A 20 -20.45 33.30 -7.70
N LEU A 21 -21.07 32.91 -6.57
CA LEU A 21 -20.35 32.53 -5.36
C LEU A 21 -19.52 31.24 -5.57
N CYS A 22 -20.09 30.22 -6.18
CA CYS A 22 -19.39 28.97 -6.45
C CYS A 22 -18.24 29.15 -7.45
N HIS A 23 -18.40 29.98 -8.48
CA HIS A 23 -17.30 30.34 -9.37
C HIS A 23 -16.17 31.10 -8.65
N ARG A 24 -16.50 32.01 -7.73
CA ARG A 24 -15.53 32.70 -6.90
C ARG A 24 -14.77 31.73 -5.98
N PHE A 25 -15.37 30.61 -5.61
CA PHE A 25 -14.72 29.52 -4.85
C PHE A 25 -13.99 28.52 -5.76
N ASN A 26 -13.90 28.81 -7.06
CA ASN A 26 -13.20 27.98 -8.07
C ASN A 26 -13.85 26.60 -8.32
N TYR A 27 -15.19 26.51 -8.25
CA TYR A 27 -15.94 25.32 -8.61
C TYR A 27 -16.59 25.47 -10.00
N ALA A 28 -16.67 24.35 -10.74
CA ALA A 28 -17.49 24.32 -11.95
C ALA A 28 -18.98 24.22 -11.57
N VAL A 29 -19.84 24.97 -12.24
CA VAL A 29 -21.26 25.04 -11.88
C VAL A 29 -22.15 24.64 -13.04
N GLU A 30 -23.22 23.92 -12.74
CA GLU A 30 -24.38 23.68 -13.60
C GLU A 30 -25.65 24.11 -12.84
N THR A 31 -26.65 24.56 -13.56
CA THR A 31 -27.89 25.04 -12.94
C THR A 31 -29.11 24.29 -13.48
N ALA A 32 -30.11 24.08 -12.63
CA ALA A 32 -31.40 23.51 -12.94
C ALA A 32 -32.50 24.42 -12.38
N ALA A 33 -33.56 24.65 -13.14
CA ALA A 33 -34.67 25.54 -12.76
C ALA A 33 -35.82 24.83 -12.05
N SER A 34 -35.72 23.50 -11.87
CA SER A 34 -36.76 22.69 -11.20
C SER A 34 -36.17 21.40 -10.67
N GLY A 35 -36.85 20.73 -9.76
CA GLY A 35 -36.45 19.44 -9.23
C GLY A 35 -36.43 18.34 -10.30
N ASP A 36 -37.34 18.36 -11.25
CA ASP A 36 -37.34 17.38 -12.35
C ASP A 36 -36.14 17.57 -13.29
N ALA A 37 -35.79 18.82 -13.63
CA ALA A 37 -34.59 19.11 -14.42
C ALA A 37 -33.29 18.69 -13.68
N ALA A 38 -33.23 18.95 -12.40
CA ALA A 38 -32.11 18.52 -11.56
C ALA A 38 -31.98 17.00 -11.55
N LEU A 39 -33.09 16.28 -11.34
CA LEU A 39 -33.10 14.82 -11.31
C LEU A 39 -32.73 14.23 -12.68
N ALA A 40 -33.27 14.74 -13.77
CA ALA A 40 -32.93 14.33 -15.14
C ALA A 40 -31.41 14.49 -15.40
N ARG A 41 -30.82 15.62 -14.97
CA ARG A 41 -29.40 15.87 -15.11
C ARG A 41 -28.55 14.90 -14.26
N LEU A 42 -28.99 14.60 -13.04
CA LEU A 42 -28.27 13.70 -12.11
C LEU A 42 -28.31 12.24 -12.56
N MET A 43 -29.35 11.83 -13.28
CA MET A 43 -29.55 10.46 -13.80
C MET A 43 -29.00 10.28 -15.23
N ALA A 44 -28.59 11.35 -15.91
CA ALA A 44 -28.10 11.29 -17.29
C ALA A 44 -26.78 10.50 -17.37
N SER A 45 -26.76 9.43 -18.14
CA SER A 45 -25.56 8.64 -18.43
C SER A 45 -24.69 9.38 -19.46
N GLY A 46 -23.37 9.46 -19.19
CA GLY A 46 -22.40 10.07 -20.11
C GLY A 46 -22.18 11.58 -19.95
N ALA A 47 -22.93 12.27 -19.08
CA ALA A 47 -22.65 13.66 -18.74
C ALA A 47 -21.54 13.76 -17.66
N PRO A 48 -20.78 14.89 -17.62
CA PRO A 48 -19.74 15.09 -16.62
C PRO A 48 -20.28 14.91 -15.19
N ALA A 49 -19.52 14.20 -14.34
CA ALA A 49 -19.97 13.85 -13.00
C ALA A 49 -20.21 15.09 -12.12
N VAL A 50 -21.38 15.18 -11.50
CA VAL A 50 -21.71 16.17 -10.46
C VAL A 50 -21.20 15.66 -9.12
N SER A 51 -20.42 16.50 -8.41
CA SER A 51 -19.79 16.15 -7.13
C SER A 51 -20.61 16.54 -5.90
N LEU A 52 -21.49 17.55 -6.04
CA LEU A 52 -22.33 18.09 -4.97
C LEU A 52 -23.57 18.74 -5.55
N VAL A 53 -24.68 18.69 -4.84
CA VAL A 53 -25.94 19.35 -5.20
C VAL A 53 -26.27 20.42 -4.16
N ILE A 54 -26.58 21.64 -4.60
CA ILE A 54 -27.22 22.67 -3.80
C ILE A 54 -28.71 22.70 -4.25
N LEU A 55 -29.61 22.44 -3.33
CA LEU A 55 -31.01 22.15 -3.65
C LEU A 55 -31.95 23.05 -2.87
N ASP A 56 -32.76 23.80 -3.55
CA ASP A 56 -33.88 24.47 -2.88
C ASP A 56 -34.97 23.47 -2.44
N LEU A 57 -35.53 23.68 -1.27
CA LEU A 57 -36.59 22.86 -0.74
C LEU A 57 -37.95 23.21 -1.38
N VAL A 58 -38.16 24.45 -1.75
CA VAL A 58 -39.44 24.94 -2.26
C VAL A 58 -39.34 25.24 -3.76
N MET A 59 -39.74 24.30 -4.58
CA MET A 59 -39.76 24.44 -6.04
C MET A 59 -41.08 23.94 -6.60
N PRO A 60 -41.60 24.54 -7.72
CA PRO A 60 -42.81 24.07 -8.38
C PRO A 60 -42.60 22.68 -9.01
N GLY A 61 -43.63 21.84 -8.98
CA GLY A 61 -43.58 20.48 -9.47
C GLY A 61 -42.94 19.53 -8.48
N LEU A 62 -41.77 18.98 -8.78
CA LEU A 62 -41.01 18.17 -7.86
C LEU A 62 -40.23 19.06 -6.90
N ASP A 63 -40.63 19.07 -5.62
CA ASP A 63 -39.94 19.81 -4.56
C ASP A 63 -38.60 19.20 -4.14
N GLY A 64 -37.82 19.92 -3.34
CA GLY A 64 -36.52 19.46 -2.89
C GLY A 64 -36.59 18.18 -2.05
N MET A 65 -37.63 17.98 -1.26
CA MET A 65 -37.84 16.74 -0.49
C MET A 65 -38.09 15.54 -1.41
N GLY A 66 -38.84 15.73 -2.47
CA GLY A 66 -39.10 14.71 -3.50
C GLY A 66 -37.84 14.35 -4.28
N VAL A 67 -36.97 15.33 -4.59
CA VAL A 67 -35.65 15.07 -5.20
C VAL A 67 -34.79 14.24 -4.26
N LEU A 68 -34.70 14.61 -2.98
CA LEU A 68 -33.94 13.84 -1.97
C LEU A 68 -34.42 12.39 -1.85
N ALA A 69 -35.73 12.18 -1.80
CA ALA A 69 -36.34 10.85 -1.72
C ALA A 69 -35.98 9.99 -2.93
N ARG A 70 -36.03 10.54 -4.15
CA ARG A 70 -35.69 9.83 -5.39
C ARG A 70 -34.20 9.52 -5.49
N LEU A 71 -33.31 10.44 -5.07
CA LEU A 71 -31.87 10.19 -5.00
C LEU A 71 -31.54 9.05 -4.03
N LYS A 72 -32.20 9.04 -2.87
CA LYS A 72 -32.04 7.97 -1.88
C LYS A 72 -32.54 6.62 -2.41
N GLN A 73 -33.69 6.58 -3.10
CA GLN A 73 -34.22 5.36 -3.74
C GLN A 73 -33.28 4.84 -4.84
N ALA A 74 -32.67 5.74 -5.61
CA ALA A 74 -31.69 5.40 -6.63
C ALA A 74 -30.33 4.97 -6.06
N GLY A 75 -30.14 5.03 -4.74
CA GLY A 75 -28.85 4.73 -4.09
C GLY A 75 -27.77 5.78 -4.35
N ASP A 76 -28.16 6.97 -4.83
CA ASP A 76 -27.27 8.08 -5.06
C ASP A 76 -26.74 8.62 -3.72
N ARG A 77 -25.44 8.84 -3.65
CA ARG A 77 -24.73 9.19 -2.41
C ARG A 77 -24.03 10.53 -2.50
N ARG A 78 -24.27 11.28 -3.57
CA ARG A 78 -23.73 12.63 -3.71
C ARG A 78 -24.22 13.49 -2.55
N PRO A 79 -23.35 14.29 -1.91
CA PRO A 79 -23.79 15.18 -0.85
C PRO A 79 -24.75 16.24 -1.39
N VAL A 80 -25.83 16.44 -0.67
CA VAL A 80 -26.84 17.46 -0.99
C VAL A 80 -26.85 18.48 0.14
N ILE A 81 -26.65 19.76 -0.19
CA ILE A 81 -26.83 20.89 0.71
C ILE A 81 -28.18 21.51 0.36
N VAL A 82 -29.11 21.54 1.30
CA VAL A 82 -30.42 22.13 1.06
C VAL A 82 -30.42 23.61 1.43
N GLN A 83 -31.20 24.39 0.67
CA GLN A 83 -31.46 25.77 0.99
C GLN A 83 -32.90 25.91 1.55
N ALA A 84 -32.99 26.67 2.63
CA ALA A 84 -34.27 26.90 3.29
C ALA A 84 -34.46 28.38 3.61
N SER A 85 -35.71 28.88 3.54
CA SER A 85 -36.04 30.21 4.09
C SER A 85 -35.99 30.18 5.62
N GLN A 86 -35.87 31.35 6.22
CA GLN A 86 -35.83 31.49 7.69
C GLN A 86 -37.14 30.94 8.36
N ALA A 87 -38.26 30.97 7.65
CA ALA A 87 -39.53 30.40 8.08
C ALA A 87 -39.60 28.85 7.97
N SER A 88 -38.64 28.22 7.28
CA SER A 88 -38.64 26.78 6.94
C SER A 88 -37.53 25.99 7.61
N ILE A 89 -37.01 26.44 8.75
CA ILE A 89 -35.91 25.77 9.46
C ILE A 89 -36.30 24.37 9.91
N GLU A 90 -37.52 24.13 10.31
CA GLU A 90 -38.03 22.79 10.68
C GLU A 90 -38.02 21.84 9.47
N THR A 91 -38.37 22.34 8.30
CA THR A 91 -38.34 21.60 7.03
C THR A 91 -36.87 21.28 6.65
N ALA A 92 -35.95 22.23 6.88
CA ALA A 92 -34.50 21.98 6.67
C ALA A 92 -33.98 20.87 7.58
N ALA A 93 -34.38 20.86 8.85
CA ALA A 93 -34.03 19.79 9.80
C ALA A 93 -34.64 18.43 9.37
N ALA A 94 -35.85 18.44 8.81
CA ALA A 94 -36.46 17.25 8.22
C ALA A 94 -35.68 16.76 7.00
N ALA A 95 -35.20 17.67 6.12
CA ALA A 95 -34.38 17.32 4.97
C ALA A 95 -33.03 16.66 5.35
N VAL A 96 -32.40 17.13 6.40
CA VAL A 96 -31.17 16.49 6.94
C VAL A 96 -31.48 15.06 7.43
N ARG A 97 -32.59 14.87 8.15
CA ARG A 97 -33.05 13.52 8.56
C ARG A 97 -33.42 12.64 7.36
N ALA A 98 -33.87 13.23 6.26
CA ALA A 98 -34.19 12.52 5.02
C ALA A 98 -32.92 12.12 4.21
N GLY A 99 -31.76 12.73 4.50
CA GLY A 99 -30.49 12.37 3.86
C GLY A 99 -29.72 13.53 3.26
N ALA A 100 -30.14 14.79 3.43
CA ALA A 100 -29.32 15.94 3.09
C ALA A 100 -28.09 15.99 4.00
N PHE A 101 -26.94 16.41 3.45
CA PHE A 101 -25.69 16.52 4.21
C PHE A 101 -25.72 17.70 5.18
N ASP A 102 -26.19 18.86 4.73
CA ASP A 102 -26.26 20.10 5.53
C ASP A 102 -27.34 21.00 4.96
N PHE A 103 -27.64 22.10 5.65
CA PHE A 103 -28.53 23.13 5.14
C PHE A 103 -27.95 24.54 5.28
N VAL A 104 -28.39 25.45 4.42
CA VAL A 104 -28.03 26.88 4.45
C VAL A 104 -29.30 27.72 4.36
N VAL A 105 -29.38 28.72 5.24
CA VAL A 105 -30.55 29.64 5.25
C VAL A 105 -30.38 30.72 4.19
N LYS A 106 -31.47 31.01 3.45
CA LYS A 106 -31.51 32.09 2.44
C LYS A 106 -31.69 33.47 3.13
N PRO A 107 -30.94 34.50 2.70
CA PRO A 107 -29.89 34.49 1.69
C PRO A 107 -28.60 33.84 2.22
N ALA A 108 -28.00 32.97 1.39
CA ALA A 108 -26.82 32.24 1.78
C ALA A 108 -25.61 33.17 1.97
N GLY A 109 -25.10 33.27 3.19
CA GLY A 109 -23.86 33.98 3.47
C GLY A 109 -22.67 33.29 2.78
N PRO A 110 -21.76 34.03 2.08
CA PRO A 110 -20.66 33.45 1.31
C PRO A 110 -19.78 32.50 2.15
N GLU A 111 -19.43 32.90 3.35
CA GLU A 111 -18.57 32.11 4.25
C GLU A 111 -19.25 30.80 4.67
N ARG A 112 -20.52 30.86 5.08
CA ARG A 112 -21.29 29.67 5.50
C ARG A 112 -21.45 28.70 4.35
N LEU A 113 -21.76 29.19 3.14
CA LEU A 113 -21.87 28.37 1.95
C LEU A 113 -20.54 27.70 1.59
N GLN A 114 -19.42 28.44 1.63
CA GLN A 114 -18.10 27.91 1.37
C GLN A 114 -17.71 26.78 2.34
N VAL A 115 -17.97 26.97 3.62
CA VAL A 115 -17.71 25.98 4.66
C VAL A 115 -18.57 24.73 4.44
N ALA A 116 -19.87 24.91 4.17
CA ALA A 116 -20.77 23.78 3.90
C ALA A 116 -20.35 22.96 2.69
N ILE A 117 -19.99 23.60 1.56
CA ILE A 117 -19.50 22.95 0.35
C ILE A 117 -18.21 22.17 0.65
N LYS A 118 -17.24 22.81 1.34
CA LYS A 118 -15.97 22.19 1.66
C LYS A 118 -16.13 20.97 2.55
N ASN A 119 -16.97 21.06 3.57
CA ASN A 119 -17.26 19.96 4.48
C ASN A 119 -17.96 18.81 3.76
N ALA A 120 -18.96 19.12 2.90
CA ALA A 120 -19.70 18.13 2.12
C ALA A 120 -18.79 17.35 1.17
N LEU A 121 -17.94 18.04 0.41
CA LEU A 121 -16.97 17.40 -0.50
C LEU A 121 -15.93 16.58 0.24
N SER A 122 -15.43 17.08 1.37
CA SER A 122 -14.46 16.35 2.19
C SER A 122 -15.05 15.08 2.80
N HIS A 123 -16.28 15.16 3.32
CA HIS A 123 -16.99 14.02 3.86
C HIS A 123 -17.32 12.96 2.79
N ALA A 124 -17.77 13.39 1.61
CA ALA A 124 -18.03 12.48 0.50
C ALA A 124 -16.78 11.71 0.10
N ARG A 125 -15.63 12.41 0.00
CA ARG A 125 -14.33 11.83 -0.31
C ARG A 125 -13.89 10.81 0.74
N LEU A 126 -13.95 11.15 2.02
CA LEU A 126 -13.60 10.24 3.12
C LEU A 126 -14.52 9.01 3.16
N SER A 127 -15.83 9.20 2.93
CA SER A 127 -16.78 8.09 2.91
C SER A 127 -16.56 7.13 1.73
N GLU A 128 -16.15 7.65 0.58
CA GLU A 128 -15.80 6.83 -0.59
C GLU A 128 -14.52 6.03 -0.33
N GLU A 129 -13.55 6.64 0.32
CA GLU A 129 -12.28 6.02 0.68
C GLU A 129 -12.45 4.92 1.72
N LEU A 130 -13.21 5.16 2.78
CA LEU A 130 -13.54 4.13 3.77
C LEU A 130 -14.20 2.91 3.12
N ARG A 131 -15.15 3.13 2.21
CA ARG A 131 -15.79 2.03 1.47
C ARG A 131 -14.84 1.30 0.54
N PHE A 132 -13.89 2.00 -0.06
CA PHE A 132 -12.85 1.35 -0.86
C PHE A 132 -12.00 0.43 0.02
N LEU A 133 -11.58 0.91 1.20
CA LEU A 133 -10.80 0.12 2.17
C LEU A 133 -11.59 -1.09 2.70
N GLU A 134 -12.85 -0.89 3.06
CA GLU A 134 -13.74 -1.98 3.49
C GLU A 134 -13.94 -3.03 2.39
N ARG A 135 -14.13 -2.59 1.14
CA ARG A 135 -14.25 -3.50 -0.02
C ARG A 135 -12.93 -4.18 -0.36
N ALA A 136 -11.81 -3.50 -0.19
CA ALA A 136 -10.49 -4.08 -0.37
C ALA A 136 -10.20 -5.16 0.70
N GLN A 137 -10.58 -4.92 1.95
CA GLN A 137 -10.44 -5.88 3.05
C GLN A 137 -11.43 -7.05 2.95
N SER A 138 -12.68 -6.78 2.58
CA SER A 138 -13.71 -7.82 2.39
C SER A 138 -13.55 -8.62 1.09
N GLY A 139 -12.57 -8.29 0.25
CA GLY A 139 -12.33 -8.96 -1.03
C GLY A 139 -13.36 -8.61 -2.13
N VAL A 140 -14.24 -7.65 -1.92
CA VAL A 140 -15.30 -7.24 -2.85
C VAL A 140 -14.91 -5.96 -3.58
N LEU A 141 -13.72 -5.92 -4.21
CA LEU A 141 -13.37 -4.85 -5.14
C LEU A 141 -14.22 -4.95 -6.41
N SER A 142 -14.67 -3.81 -6.92
CA SER A 142 -15.32 -3.71 -8.23
C SER A 142 -14.37 -3.18 -9.30
N PHE A 143 -14.66 -3.42 -10.58
CA PHE A 143 -13.88 -2.83 -11.66
C PHE A 143 -13.93 -1.30 -11.66
N ALA A 144 -15.03 -0.69 -11.19
CA ALA A 144 -15.15 0.75 -11.03
C ALA A 144 -14.13 1.31 -10.03
N ASP A 145 -13.76 0.54 -9.00
CA ASP A 145 -12.74 0.93 -8.02
C ASP A 145 -11.32 0.92 -8.62
N LEU A 146 -11.09 0.11 -9.66
CA LEU A 146 -9.81 -0.06 -10.35
C LEU A 146 -9.71 0.75 -11.64
N SER A 147 -10.83 1.19 -12.20
CA SER A 147 -10.89 1.90 -13.46
C SER A 147 -10.25 3.27 -13.32
N GLY A 148 -9.23 3.52 -14.18
CA GLY A 148 -8.73 4.84 -14.48
C GLY A 148 -9.40 5.41 -15.71
N GLU A 149 -8.95 6.57 -16.16
CA GLU A 149 -9.41 7.22 -17.39
C GLU A 149 -8.78 6.63 -18.65
N SER A 150 -7.76 5.75 -18.48
CA SER A 150 -6.98 5.20 -19.59
C SER A 150 -7.74 4.15 -20.38
N ALA A 151 -7.68 4.26 -21.71
CA ALA A 151 -8.27 3.29 -22.64
C ALA A 151 -7.69 1.88 -22.47
N GLY A 152 -6.42 1.76 -22.05
CA GLY A 152 -5.77 0.49 -21.76
C GLY A 152 -6.41 -0.23 -20.57
N MET A 153 -6.64 0.50 -19.48
CA MET A 153 -7.25 -0.07 -18.28
C MET A 153 -8.75 -0.34 -18.48
N ALA A 154 -9.46 0.51 -19.24
CA ALA A 154 -10.85 0.29 -19.60
C ALA A 154 -11.03 -1.01 -20.42
N ARG A 155 -10.13 -1.30 -21.38
CA ARG A 155 -10.12 -2.57 -22.13
C ARG A 155 -9.88 -3.76 -21.21
N ALA A 156 -8.89 -3.68 -20.31
CA ALA A 156 -8.61 -4.74 -19.35
C ALA A 156 -9.82 -4.98 -18.43
N ALA A 157 -10.47 -3.93 -17.93
CA ALA A 157 -11.67 -4.03 -17.10
C ALA A 157 -12.81 -4.72 -17.84
N GLY A 158 -13.09 -4.33 -19.08
CA GLY A 158 -14.12 -4.99 -19.91
C GLY A 158 -13.81 -6.48 -20.22
N GLN A 159 -12.52 -6.84 -20.34
CA GLN A 159 -12.11 -8.26 -20.40
C GLN A 159 -12.34 -8.97 -19.06
N GLY A 160 -11.99 -8.33 -17.95
CA GLY A 160 -12.23 -8.85 -16.61
C GLY A 160 -13.69 -9.09 -16.30
N GLU A 161 -14.58 -8.17 -16.69
CA GLU A 161 -16.06 -8.32 -16.54
C GLU A 161 -16.60 -9.51 -17.36
N ARG A 162 -16.09 -9.71 -18.58
CA ARG A 162 -16.43 -10.89 -19.39
C ARG A 162 -15.94 -12.17 -18.74
N ALA A 163 -14.69 -12.16 -18.27
CA ALA A 163 -14.13 -13.29 -17.56
C ALA A 163 -14.94 -13.62 -16.28
N ALA A 164 -15.43 -12.59 -15.55
CA ALA A 164 -16.20 -12.78 -14.31
C ALA A 164 -17.47 -13.61 -14.49
N LYS A 165 -18.10 -13.55 -15.67
CA LYS A 165 -19.32 -14.30 -16.00
C LYS A 165 -19.08 -15.80 -16.24
N SER A 166 -17.85 -16.25 -16.33
CA SER A 166 -17.47 -17.65 -16.58
C SER A 166 -16.59 -18.20 -15.44
N ALA A 167 -16.56 -19.52 -15.29
CA ALA A 167 -15.69 -20.21 -14.36
C ALA A 167 -14.32 -20.62 -14.96
N ILE A 168 -14.03 -20.23 -16.21
CA ILE A 168 -12.77 -20.57 -16.89
C ILE A 168 -11.56 -20.00 -16.15
N PRO A 169 -10.40 -20.65 -16.23
CA PRO A 169 -9.14 -20.10 -15.75
C PRO A 169 -8.81 -18.77 -16.42
N VAL A 170 -8.29 -17.83 -15.63
CA VAL A 170 -7.87 -16.49 -16.10
C VAL A 170 -6.39 -16.32 -15.82
N LEU A 171 -5.63 -15.90 -16.82
CA LEU A 171 -4.22 -15.54 -16.68
C LEU A 171 -4.07 -14.01 -16.74
N LEU A 172 -3.64 -13.41 -15.64
CA LEU A 172 -3.33 -11.98 -15.57
C LEU A 172 -1.85 -11.76 -15.86
N GLU A 173 -1.57 -11.09 -16.95
CA GLU A 173 -0.23 -10.75 -17.38
C GLU A 173 0.08 -9.27 -17.13
N GLY A 174 1.32 -8.95 -16.78
CA GLY A 174 1.76 -7.58 -16.60
C GLY A 174 2.92 -7.47 -15.63
N GLU A 175 3.60 -6.35 -15.66
CA GLU A 175 4.78 -6.08 -14.83
C GLU A 175 4.48 -6.21 -13.32
N PRO A 176 5.53 -6.42 -12.50
CA PRO A 176 5.37 -6.36 -11.05
C PRO A 176 4.77 -5.02 -10.61
N GLY A 177 3.82 -5.06 -9.66
CA GLY A 177 3.20 -3.84 -9.11
C GLY A 177 2.09 -3.21 -9.95
N THR A 178 1.63 -3.82 -11.04
CA THR A 178 0.53 -3.28 -11.89
C THR A 178 -0.86 -3.40 -11.27
N GLY A 179 -1.01 -4.12 -10.14
CA GLY A 179 -2.29 -4.30 -9.44
C GLY A 179 -3.02 -5.60 -9.77
N LYS A 180 -2.30 -6.65 -10.20
CA LYS A 180 -2.87 -7.95 -10.59
C LYS A 180 -3.74 -8.59 -9.50
N GLU A 181 -3.35 -8.51 -8.24
CA GLU A 181 -4.15 -9.04 -7.13
C GLU A 181 -5.48 -8.29 -6.97
N SER A 182 -5.44 -6.95 -6.96
CA SER A 182 -6.66 -6.14 -6.90
C SER A 182 -7.59 -6.42 -8.08
N PHE A 183 -7.02 -6.64 -9.26
CA PHE A 183 -7.78 -7.01 -10.46
C PHE A 183 -8.40 -8.41 -10.35
N ALA A 184 -7.68 -9.39 -9.79
CA ALA A 184 -8.21 -10.74 -9.51
C ALA A 184 -9.38 -10.68 -8.51
N ARG A 185 -9.27 -9.82 -7.46
CA ARG A 185 -10.35 -9.57 -6.51
C ARG A 185 -11.57 -8.94 -7.16
N ALA A 186 -11.37 -8.02 -8.12
CA ALA A 186 -12.48 -7.44 -8.89
C ALA A 186 -13.17 -8.48 -9.78
N ILE A 187 -12.43 -9.38 -10.44
CA ILE A 187 -13.00 -10.51 -11.18
C ILE A 187 -13.83 -11.40 -10.25
N HIS A 188 -13.32 -11.71 -9.06
CA HIS A 188 -14.04 -12.50 -8.08
C HIS A 188 -15.31 -11.79 -7.60
N GLY A 189 -15.21 -10.51 -7.23
CA GLY A 189 -16.32 -9.68 -6.77
C GLY A 189 -17.46 -9.50 -7.81
N ALA A 190 -17.11 -9.49 -9.10
CA ALA A 190 -18.07 -9.41 -10.20
C ALA A 190 -18.63 -10.79 -10.62
N SER A 191 -18.14 -11.89 -10.04
CA SER A 191 -18.54 -13.25 -10.42
C SER A 191 -19.73 -13.76 -9.59
N SER A 192 -20.29 -14.90 -10.02
CA SER A 192 -21.28 -15.64 -9.25
C SER A 192 -20.75 -16.16 -7.89
N ARG A 193 -19.43 -16.15 -7.69
CA ARG A 193 -18.75 -16.60 -6.48
C ARG A 193 -18.38 -15.46 -5.51
N ARG A 194 -18.90 -14.24 -5.70
CA ARG A 194 -18.57 -13.03 -4.92
C ARG A 194 -18.71 -13.16 -3.39
N GLY A 195 -19.56 -14.05 -2.92
CA GLY A 195 -19.76 -14.33 -1.49
C GLY A 195 -19.02 -15.57 -0.99
N ARG A 196 -18.14 -16.14 -1.80
CA ARG A 196 -17.36 -17.35 -1.51
C ARG A 196 -15.91 -17.00 -1.18
N PRO A 197 -15.12 -17.94 -0.61
CA PRO A 197 -13.73 -17.67 -0.28
C PRO A 197 -12.89 -17.20 -1.48
N PHE A 198 -12.05 -16.20 -1.26
CA PHE A 198 -10.96 -15.83 -2.15
C PHE A 198 -9.64 -16.13 -1.46
N VAL A 199 -8.93 -17.13 -1.93
CA VAL A 199 -7.66 -17.57 -1.35
C VAL A 199 -6.51 -17.14 -2.25
N ALA A 200 -5.64 -16.26 -1.76
CA ALA A 200 -4.44 -15.82 -2.46
C ALA A 200 -3.22 -16.63 -2.01
N VAL A 201 -2.42 -17.07 -2.97
CA VAL A 201 -1.18 -17.82 -2.76
C VAL A 201 -0.06 -17.14 -3.54
N ASN A 202 1.01 -16.76 -2.86
CA ASN A 202 2.21 -16.25 -3.49
C ASN A 202 3.13 -17.42 -3.85
N CYS A 203 3.23 -17.74 -5.14
CA CYS A 203 4.06 -18.85 -5.63
C CYS A 203 5.55 -18.65 -5.39
N GLY A 204 6.02 -17.41 -5.22
CA GLY A 204 7.41 -17.12 -4.87
C GLY A 204 7.83 -17.62 -3.48
N ALA A 205 6.87 -17.92 -2.59
CA ALA A 205 7.17 -18.49 -1.28
C ALA A 205 7.61 -19.97 -1.37
N PHE A 206 7.38 -20.62 -2.50
CA PHE A 206 7.75 -22.02 -2.73
C PHE A 206 9.12 -22.20 -3.42
N SER A 207 9.93 -21.16 -3.55
CA SER A 207 11.26 -21.23 -4.15
C SER A 207 12.18 -22.19 -3.41
N ALA A 208 13.02 -22.91 -4.16
CA ALA A 208 13.96 -23.89 -3.63
C ALA A 208 14.89 -23.28 -2.56
N GLY A 209 14.90 -23.86 -1.36
CA GLY A 209 15.77 -23.43 -0.24
C GLY A 209 15.04 -23.01 1.04
N SER A 210 13.71 -22.92 1.05
CA SER A 210 12.97 -22.74 2.29
C SER A 210 12.83 -24.10 3.02
N ALA A 211 13.07 -24.15 4.33
CA ALA A 211 12.87 -25.32 5.19
C ALA A 211 11.40 -25.86 5.19
N GLN A 212 10.54 -25.25 4.37
CA GLN A 212 9.12 -25.57 4.20
C GLN A 212 8.84 -26.45 2.96
N ALA A 213 9.86 -26.90 2.23
CA ALA A 213 9.68 -27.67 0.99
C ALA A 213 8.99 -29.03 1.21
N GLU A 214 9.11 -29.64 2.39
CA GLU A 214 8.44 -30.91 2.72
C GLU A 214 6.92 -30.76 2.92
N SER A 215 6.42 -29.56 3.20
CA SER A 215 4.98 -29.29 3.40
C SER A 215 4.29 -28.72 2.15
N LEU A 216 4.95 -28.72 0.99
CA LEU A 216 4.43 -28.07 -0.23
C LEU A 216 3.12 -28.70 -0.71
N ASP A 217 3.03 -30.04 -0.67
CA ASP A 217 1.83 -30.80 -1.06
C ASP A 217 0.66 -30.52 -0.12
N GLU A 218 0.93 -30.54 1.18
CA GLU A 218 -0.09 -30.26 2.20
C GLU A 218 -0.54 -28.81 2.13
N SER A 219 0.40 -27.88 1.91
CA SER A 219 0.12 -26.47 1.82
C SER A 219 -0.72 -26.13 0.57
N LEU A 220 -0.39 -26.65 -0.61
CA LEU A 220 -1.16 -26.42 -1.83
C LEU A 220 -2.54 -27.08 -1.74
N SER A 221 -2.61 -28.32 -1.31
CA SER A 221 -3.89 -29.04 -1.12
C SER A 221 -4.78 -28.36 -0.08
N ALA A 222 -4.22 -27.86 1.03
CA ALA A 222 -4.94 -27.10 2.03
C ALA A 222 -5.49 -25.77 1.47
N LYS A 223 -4.72 -25.06 0.63
CA LYS A 223 -5.18 -23.83 -0.03
C LYS A 223 -6.30 -24.09 -1.04
N PHE A 224 -6.20 -25.18 -1.80
CA PHE A 224 -7.29 -25.64 -2.68
C PHE A 224 -8.55 -25.97 -1.88
N ALA A 225 -8.42 -26.71 -0.77
CA ALA A 225 -9.54 -27.02 0.11
C ALA A 225 -10.17 -25.76 0.71
N ALA A 226 -9.37 -24.81 1.15
CA ALA A 226 -9.83 -23.52 1.67
C ALA A 226 -10.56 -22.67 0.61
N ALA A 227 -10.19 -22.82 -0.68
CA ALA A 227 -10.84 -22.14 -1.80
C ALA A 227 -12.09 -22.84 -2.33
N GLN A 228 -12.54 -23.93 -1.69
CA GLN A 228 -13.67 -24.72 -2.17
C GLN A 228 -14.94 -23.88 -2.35
N GLY A 229 -15.59 -24.02 -3.49
CA GLY A 229 -16.74 -23.20 -3.92
C GLY A 229 -16.39 -21.78 -4.30
N GLY A 230 -15.13 -21.34 -4.08
CA GLY A 230 -14.65 -19.99 -4.26
C GLY A 230 -13.64 -19.81 -5.39
N THR A 231 -12.64 -18.96 -5.17
CA THR A 231 -11.58 -18.63 -6.14
C THR A 231 -10.21 -18.81 -5.50
N LEU A 232 -9.31 -19.48 -6.19
CA LEU A 232 -7.90 -19.57 -5.86
C LEU A 232 -7.12 -18.62 -6.77
N PHE A 233 -6.40 -17.69 -6.18
CA PHE A 233 -5.51 -16.77 -6.88
C PHE A 233 -4.06 -17.17 -6.66
N LEU A 234 -3.35 -17.49 -7.75
CA LEU A 234 -1.93 -17.85 -7.74
C LEU A 234 -1.11 -16.64 -8.22
N ASP A 235 -0.52 -15.89 -7.30
CA ASP A 235 0.35 -14.78 -7.65
C ASP A 235 1.76 -15.25 -7.99
N ARG A 236 2.41 -14.62 -8.97
CA ARG A 236 3.74 -14.95 -9.47
C ARG A 236 3.88 -16.42 -9.88
N ILE A 237 2.95 -16.94 -10.65
CA ILE A 237 2.97 -18.34 -11.10
C ILE A 237 4.28 -18.73 -11.81
N CYS A 238 4.97 -17.77 -12.44
CA CYS A 238 6.28 -17.93 -13.06
C CYS A 238 7.41 -18.31 -12.07
N ALA A 239 7.23 -18.07 -10.77
CA ALA A 239 8.22 -18.41 -9.74
C ALA A 239 8.00 -19.81 -9.13
N LEU A 240 6.98 -20.54 -9.57
CA LEU A 240 6.67 -21.86 -9.06
C LEU A 240 7.72 -22.90 -9.51
N PRO A 241 8.37 -23.66 -8.63
CA PRO A 241 9.32 -24.72 -9.00
C PRO A 241 8.65 -25.82 -9.83
N LEU A 242 9.41 -26.52 -10.66
CA LEU A 242 8.89 -27.55 -11.56
C LEU A 242 8.13 -28.68 -10.83
N ASP A 243 8.61 -29.10 -9.67
CA ASP A 243 7.92 -30.10 -8.83
C ASP A 243 6.56 -29.63 -8.36
N ALA A 244 6.45 -28.33 -8.01
CA ALA A 244 5.20 -27.72 -7.60
C ALA A 244 4.26 -27.50 -8.79
N GLN A 245 4.80 -27.24 -9.99
CA GLN A 245 4.02 -27.16 -11.23
C GLN A 245 3.38 -28.51 -11.56
N ASP A 246 4.13 -29.62 -11.40
CA ASP A 246 3.61 -30.98 -11.61
C ASP A 246 2.47 -31.30 -10.63
N LYS A 247 2.65 -30.97 -9.37
CA LYS A 247 1.61 -31.13 -8.33
C LYS A 247 0.37 -30.30 -8.63
N LEU A 248 0.54 -29.03 -9.00
CA LEU A 248 -0.56 -28.15 -9.40
C LEU A 248 -1.32 -28.74 -10.60
N LEU A 249 -0.61 -29.23 -11.60
CA LEU A 249 -1.20 -29.87 -12.77
C LEU A 249 -2.03 -31.09 -12.39
N ARG A 250 -1.51 -31.96 -11.52
CA ARG A 250 -2.24 -33.13 -11.01
C ARG A 250 -3.53 -32.74 -10.27
N LEU A 251 -3.47 -31.73 -9.40
CA LEU A 251 -4.65 -31.21 -8.69
C LEU A 251 -5.70 -30.67 -9.67
N LEU A 252 -5.26 -29.91 -10.68
CA LEU A 252 -6.15 -29.38 -11.72
C LEU A 252 -6.70 -30.47 -12.65
N ALA A 253 -5.94 -31.55 -12.90
CA ALA A 253 -6.35 -32.65 -13.75
C ALA A 253 -7.31 -33.61 -13.03
N ALA A 254 -6.98 -34.00 -11.81
CA ALA A 254 -7.79 -34.92 -11.01
C ALA A 254 -9.13 -34.30 -10.61
N GLY A 255 -9.18 -32.97 -10.43
CA GLY A 255 -10.37 -32.28 -9.92
C GLY A 255 -10.79 -32.77 -8.53
N ILE A 256 -9.84 -33.33 -7.76
CA ILE A 256 -10.07 -33.95 -6.46
C ILE A 256 -9.03 -33.40 -5.48
N VAL A 257 -9.49 -32.99 -4.30
CA VAL A 257 -8.64 -32.45 -3.23
C VAL A 257 -8.78 -33.31 -1.98
N HIS A 258 -7.68 -33.60 -1.34
CA HIS A 258 -7.64 -34.18 -0.01
C HIS A 258 -7.64 -33.04 1.02
N ALA A 259 -8.77 -32.77 1.64
CA ALA A 259 -8.82 -31.81 2.73
C ALA A 259 -8.06 -32.37 3.96
N PRO A 260 -7.27 -31.54 4.68
CA PRO A 260 -6.58 -31.96 5.90
C PRO A 260 -7.57 -32.60 6.87
N GLY A 261 -7.31 -33.86 7.29
CA GLY A 261 -8.17 -34.61 8.19
C GLY A 261 -9.39 -35.31 7.56
N ALA A 262 -9.66 -35.13 6.27
CA ALA A 262 -10.74 -35.79 5.57
C ALA A 262 -10.35 -37.25 5.14
N ARG A 263 -11.13 -38.23 5.53
CA ARG A 263 -10.91 -39.64 5.14
C ARG A 263 -11.26 -39.94 3.67
N ARG A 264 -11.94 -39.05 2.98
CA ARG A 264 -12.37 -39.23 1.58
C ARG A 264 -12.00 -38.01 0.73
N PRO A 265 -11.53 -38.22 -0.50
CA PRO A 265 -11.26 -37.12 -1.45
C PRO A 265 -12.59 -36.44 -1.82
N VAL A 266 -12.54 -35.09 -1.93
CA VAL A 266 -13.68 -34.27 -2.32
C VAL A 266 -13.41 -33.67 -3.70
N LYS A 267 -14.44 -33.60 -4.54
CA LYS A 267 -14.34 -32.93 -5.85
C LYS A 267 -14.03 -31.44 -5.64
N ALA A 268 -12.95 -30.97 -6.27
CA ALA A 268 -12.56 -29.58 -6.20
C ALA A 268 -13.45 -28.72 -7.10
N ASP A 269 -14.26 -27.89 -6.50
CA ASP A 269 -14.99 -26.81 -7.19
C ASP A 269 -14.28 -25.47 -6.91
N VAL A 270 -13.17 -25.22 -7.59
CA VAL A 270 -12.34 -24.03 -7.38
C VAL A 270 -12.14 -23.31 -8.71
N ARG A 271 -12.46 -22.02 -8.74
CA ARG A 271 -12.12 -21.15 -9.86
C ARG A 271 -10.67 -20.72 -9.76
N LEU A 272 -9.91 -20.81 -10.84
CA LEU A 272 -8.50 -20.48 -10.89
C LEU A 272 -8.29 -19.09 -11.54
N ILE A 273 -7.50 -18.23 -10.88
CA ILE A 273 -6.94 -17.00 -11.45
C ILE A 273 -5.44 -17.04 -11.19
N CYS A 274 -4.63 -16.92 -12.25
CA CYS A 274 -3.17 -16.90 -12.15
C CYS A 274 -2.64 -15.52 -12.52
N ALA A 275 -1.52 -15.10 -11.92
CA ALA A 275 -0.82 -13.88 -12.27
C ALA A 275 0.64 -14.17 -12.64
N ALA A 276 1.04 -13.70 -13.82
CA ALA A 276 2.40 -13.77 -14.31
C ALA A 276 2.99 -12.36 -14.47
N SER A 277 4.25 -12.21 -14.08
CA SER A 277 5.02 -10.97 -14.28
C SER A 277 6.16 -11.13 -15.28
N GLN A 278 6.32 -12.32 -15.85
CA GLN A 278 7.27 -12.68 -16.88
C GLN A 278 6.53 -13.40 -18.00
N ASP A 279 7.11 -13.40 -19.18
CA ASP A 279 6.59 -14.14 -20.33
C ASP A 279 6.68 -15.65 -20.07
N LEU A 280 5.53 -16.29 -19.86
CA LEU A 280 5.44 -17.73 -19.63
C LEU A 280 5.87 -18.54 -20.86
N ILE A 281 5.66 -18.03 -22.08
CA ILE A 281 6.08 -18.71 -23.30
C ILE A 281 7.61 -18.80 -23.36
N ALA A 282 8.29 -17.71 -22.99
CA ALA A 282 9.75 -17.71 -22.89
C ALA A 282 10.25 -18.71 -21.83
N LEU A 283 9.57 -18.81 -20.68
CA LEU A 283 9.91 -19.76 -19.63
C LEU A 283 9.67 -21.22 -20.05
N VAL A 284 8.62 -21.49 -20.82
CA VAL A 284 8.37 -22.82 -21.42
C VAL A 284 9.50 -23.20 -22.33
N LYS A 285 9.94 -22.31 -23.25
CA LYS A 285 11.06 -22.55 -24.15
C LYS A 285 12.39 -22.82 -23.41
N LEU A 286 12.58 -22.23 -22.26
CA LEU A 286 13.75 -22.43 -21.38
C LEU A 286 13.64 -23.68 -20.49
N GLY A 287 12.52 -24.42 -20.56
CA GLY A 287 12.27 -25.57 -19.68
C GLY A 287 12.05 -25.23 -18.21
N LEU A 288 11.81 -23.96 -17.88
CA LEU A 288 11.56 -23.47 -16.52
C LEU A 288 10.07 -23.48 -16.16
N PHE A 289 9.20 -23.61 -17.14
CA PHE A 289 7.76 -23.74 -16.96
C PHE A 289 7.22 -24.86 -17.84
N ARG A 290 6.31 -25.67 -17.32
CA ARG A 290 5.73 -26.81 -18.03
C ARG A 290 4.73 -26.33 -19.08
N GLU A 291 4.83 -26.89 -20.27
CA GLU A 291 3.96 -26.54 -21.39
C GLU A 291 2.50 -26.98 -21.17
N ASP A 292 2.29 -28.16 -20.59
CA ASP A 292 0.95 -28.68 -20.25
C ASP A 292 0.22 -27.84 -19.21
N LEU A 293 0.93 -27.32 -18.22
CA LEU A 293 0.37 -26.37 -17.25
C LEU A 293 0.05 -25.03 -17.91
N PHE A 294 0.94 -24.54 -18.79
CA PHE A 294 0.71 -23.30 -19.51
C PHE A 294 -0.60 -23.32 -20.30
N TYR A 295 -0.83 -24.35 -21.12
CA TYR A 295 -2.09 -24.45 -21.87
C TYR A 295 -3.33 -24.57 -20.99
N ARG A 296 -3.19 -25.11 -19.79
CA ARG A 296 -4.31 -25.27 -18.86
C ARG A 296 -4.69 -23.98 -18.15
N ILE A 297 -3.74 -23.08 -17.92
CA ILE A 297 -3.99 -21.79 -17.23
C ILE A 297 -4.21 -20.64 -18.21
N ASN A 298 -3.66 -20.72 -19.43
CA ASN A 298 -3.75 -19.67 -20.46
C ASN A 298 -5.01 -19.82 -21.33
N ILE A 299 -6.19 -19.93 -20.70
CA ILE A 299 -7.47 -20.01 -21.43
C ILE A 299 -8.03 -18.62 -21.68
N PHE A 300 -7.93 -17.73 -20.74
CA PHE A 300 -8.39 -16.35 -20.88
C PHE A 300 -7.29 -15.38 -20.39
N PRO A 301 -6.38 -14.96 -21.28
CA PRO A 301 -5.35 -14.00 -20.93
C PRO A 301 -5.92 -12.58 -20.83
N VAL A 302 -5.50 -11.82 -19.81
CA VAL A 302 -5.80 -10.41 -19.61
C VAL A 302 -4.49 -9.69 -19.29
N THR A 303 -4.09 -8.78 -20.15
CA THR A 303 -2.87 -7.99 -19.97
C THR A 303 -3.17 -6.67 -19.27
N LEU A 304 -2.54 -6.43 -18.12
CA LEU A 304 -2.62 -5.18 -17.38
C LEU A 304 -1.50 -4.22 -17.85
N PRO A 305 -1.84 -3.02 -18.33
CA PRO A 305 -0.85 -2.07 -18.80
C PRO A 305 0.04 -1.57 -17.67
N PRO A 306 1.35 -1.38 -17.90
CA PRO A 306 2.24 -0.72 -16.95
C PRO A 306 1.83 0.74 -16.76
N LEU A 307 2.22 1.32 -15.62
CA LEU A 307 1.78 2.67 -15.24
C LEU A 307 2.21 3.75 -16.24
N ARG A 308 3.39 3.61 -16.87
CA ARG A 308 3.87 4.50 -17.93
C ARG A 308 3.00 4.50 -19.18
N ALA A 309 2.24 3.43 -19.45
CA ALA A 309 1.30 3.33 -20.57
C ALA A 309 -0.11 3.87 -20.24
N ARG A 310 -0.30 4.36 -18.99
CA ARG A 310 -1.55 4.96 -18.50
C ARG A 310 -1.27 6.21 -17.67
N ARG A 311 -0.49 7.14 -18.23
CA ARG A 311 -0.03 8.35 -17.52
C ARG A 311 -1.18 9.23 -17.02
N GLU A 312 -2.31 9.25 -17.72
CA GLU A 312 -3.55 9.92 -17.34
C GLU A 312 -4.12 9.44 -16.00
N ASP A 313 -3.87 8.19 -15.63
CA ASP A 313 -4.35 7.62 -14.37
C ASP A 313 -3.45 8.00 -13.17
N ILE A 314 -2.18 8.43 -13.41
CA ILE A 314 -1.19 8.65 -12.34
C ILE A 314 -1.64 9.77 -11.40
N GLY A 315 -2.09 10.91 -11.95
CA GLY A 315 -2.52 12.05 -11.14
C GLY A 315 -3.66 11.72 -10.20
N PRO A 316 -4.80 11.20 -10.69
CA PRO A 316 -5.92 10.76 -9.86
C PRO A 316 -5.55 9.69 -8.84
N LEU A 317 -4.69 8.71 -9.21
CA LEU A 317 -4.19 7.67 -8.31
C LEU A 317 -3.34 8.27 -7.19
N ALA A 318 -2.37 9.13 -7.52
CA ALA A 318 -1.51 9.79 -6.54
C ALA A 318 -2.31 10.65 -5.55
N GLN A 319 -3.31 11.40 -6.03
CA GLN A 319 -4.20 12.18 -5.18
C GLN A 319 -5.00 11.30 -4.21
N ARG A 320 -5.54 10.17 -4.67
CA ARG A 320 -6.25 9.21 -3.81
C ARG A 320 -5.32 8.60 -2.75
N LEU A 321 -4.11 8.19 -3.15
CA LEU A 321 -3.10 7.67 -2.22
C LEU A 321 -2.68 8.71 -1.19
N CYS A 322 -2.46 9.95 -1.61
CA CYS A 322 -2.12 11.06 -0.73
C CYS A 322 -3.21 11.28 0.35
N ALA A 323 -4.47 11.31 -0.06
CA ALA A 323 -5.57 11.50 0.86
C ALA A 323 -5.70 10.34 1.86
N ARG A 324 -5.56 9.10 1.38
CA ARG A 324 -5.59 7.90 2.22
C ARG A 324 -4.50 7.96 3.29
N PHE A 325 -3.26 8.13 2.87
CA PHE A 325 -2.12 8.16 3.80
C PHE A 325 -2.17 9.36 4.75
N ALA A 326 -2.64 10.53 4.29
CA ALA A 326 -2.83 11.67 5.16
C ALA A 326 -3.85 11.39 6.29
N ALA A 327 -4.92 10.65 5.97
CA ALA A 327 -5.91 10.23 6.96
C ALA A 327 -5.38 9.15 7.91
N GLU A 328 -4.67 8.14 7.39
CA GLU A 328 -4.07 7.05 8.17
C GLU A 328 -3.01 7.58 9.17
N GLU A 329 -2.16 8.52 8.72
CA GLU A 329 -1.06 9.09 9.51
C GLU A 329 -1.45 10.34 10.31
N GLY A 330 -2.70 10.78 10.21
CA GLY A 330 -3.18 12.00 10.89
C GLY A 330 -2.47 13.28 10.45
N LYS A 331 -1.95 13.33 9.21
CA LYS A 331 -1.20 14.47 8.66
C LYS A 331 -2.12 15.53 8.06
N PRO A 332 -1.81 16.83 8.19
CA PRO A 332 -2.63 17.91 7.63
C PRO A 332 -2.47 18.08 6.11
N VAL A 333 -1.95 17.08 5.41
CA VAL A 333 -1.72 17.11 3.97
C VAL A 333 -3.05 17.03 3.23
N ARG A 334 -3.32 18.02 2.36
CA ARG A 334 -4.59 18.16 1.63
C ARG A 334 -4.52 17.69 0.17
N GLY A 335 -3.32 17.51 -0.37
CA GLY A 335 -3.13 17.11 -1.76
C GLY A 335 -1.70 17.24 -2.25
N ILE A 336 -1.55 17.17 -3.56
CA ILE A 336 -0.28 17.26 -4.28
C ILE A 336 -0.37 18.47 -5.19
N CYS A 337 0.62 19.38 -5.14
CA CYS A 337 0.65 20.57 -5.99
C CYS A 337 0.78 20.18 -7.48
N ALA A 338 0.43 21.12 -8.38
CA ALA A 338 0.40 20.85 -9.82
C ALA A 338 1.79 20.48 -10.39
N GLU A 339 2.86 21.09 -9.89
CA GLU A 339 4.24 20.81 -10.32
C GLU A 339 4.67 19.40 -9.91
N ALA A 340 4.39 18.99 -8.65
CA ALA A 340 4.67 17.64 -8.19
C ALA A 340 3.82 16.60 -8.93
N GLN A 341 2.57 16.92 -9.25
CA GLN A 341 1.73 16.05 -10.06
C GLN A 341 2.29 15.88 -11.49
N ALA A 342 2.78 16.94 -12.11
CA ALA A 342 3.45 16.87 -13.42
C ALA A 342 4.71 15.99 -13.36
N LEU A 343 5.52 16.13 -12.30
CA LEU A 343 6.68 15.28 -12.05
C LEU A 343 6.29 13.80 -11.96
N LEU A 344 5.27 13.47 -11.17
CA LEU A 344 4.80 12.09 -11.01
C LEU A 344 4.28 11.50 -12.34
N CYS A 345 3.60 12.30 -13.16
CA CYS A 345 3.13 11.89 -14.49
C CYS A 345 4.26 11.69 -15.50
N ALA A 346 5.38 12.41 -15.36
CA ALA A 346 6.53 12.28 -16.25
C ALA A 346 7.40 11.05 -15.97
N TYR A 347 7.40 10.53 -14.74
CA TYR A 347 8.22 9.40 -14.36
C TYR A 347 7.67 8.06 -14.89
N ASP A 348 8.56 7.12 -15.24
CA ASP A 348 8.17 5.85 -15.90
C ASP A 348 7.71 4.73 -14.96
N TRP A 349 7.90 4.88 -13.67
CA TRP A 349 7.40 3.95 -12.64
C TRP A 349 7.75 2.46 -12.91
N PRO A 350 9.04 2.06 -12.92
CA PRO A 350 9.42 0.66 -13.16
C PRO A 350 8.82 -0.32 -12.13
N GLY A 351 8.48 0.14 -10.93
CA GLY A 351 7.75 -0.65 -9.93
C GLY A 351 6.24 -0.41 -9.93
N ASN A 352 5.71 0.30 -10.93
CA ASN A 352 4.29 0.55 -11.16
C ASN A 352 3.56 1.12 -9.92
N LEU A 353 2.35 0.67 -9.62
CA LEU A 353 1.53 1.16 -8.49
C LEU A 353 2.21 0.97 -7.14
N ARG A 354 2.94 -0.13 -6.94
CA ARG A 354 3.64 -0.36 -5.67
C ARG A 354 4.71 0.69 -5.42
N GLN A 355 5.42 1.11 -6.46
CA GLN A 355 6.42 2.18 -6.34
C GLN A 355 5.75 3.54 -6.12
N LEU A 356 4.66 3.84 -6.85
CA LEU A 356 3.88 5.06 -6.66
C LEU A 356 3.33 5.15 -5.22
N GLU A 357 2.75 4.07 -4.74
CA GLU A 357 2.20 3.96 -3.37
C GLU A 357 3.29 4.24 -2.32
N ASN A 358 4.45 3.60 -2.43
CA ASN A 358 5.58 3.83 -1.52
C ASN A 358 6.12 5.26 -1.59
N ALA A 359 6.18 5.85 -2.79
CA ALA A 359 6.67 7.22 -2.97
C ALA A 359 5.72 8.24 -2.33
N VAL A 360 4.41 8.09 -2.55
CA VAL A 360 3.39 8.97 -1.96
C VAL A 360 3.31 8.78 -0.45
N PHE A 361 3.34 7.54 0.05
CA PHE A 361 3.38 7.26 1.49
C PHE A 361 4.55 7.97 2.17
N ARG A 362 5.76 7.78 1.62
CA ARG A 362 6.96 8.44 2.16
C ARG A 362 6.83 9.96 2.14
N ALA A 363 6.33 10.54 1.05
CA ALA A 363 6.12 11.97 0.93
C ALA A 363 5.14 12.49 1.99
N VAL A 364 4.02 11.81 2.22
CA VAL A 364 3.04 12.17 3.26
C VAL A 364 3.63 12.09 4.66
N VAL A 365 4.34 11.01 5.00
CA VAL A 365 4.95 10.82 6.33
C VAL A 365 5.97 11.92 6.62
N LEU A 366 6.78 12.32 5.62
CA LEU A 366 7.83 13.32 5.76
C LEU A 366 7.34 14.76 5.51
N ALA A 367 6.12 14.95 5.02
CA ALA A 367 5.59 16.27 4.71
C ALA A 367 5.56 17.21 5.91
N GLY A 368 6.11 18.40 5.72
CA GLY A 368 6.04 19.51 6.68
C GLY A 368 4.96 20.55 6.37
N GLY A 369 4.30 20.44 5.20
CA GLY A 369 3.31 21.38 4.69
C GLY A 369 1.92 20.80 4.48
N ALA A 370 0.99 21.65 4.03
CA ALA A 370 -0.38 21.25 3.71
C ALA A 370 -0.53 20.63 2.31
N GLU A 371 0.46 20.75 1.44
CA GLU A 371 0.49 20.17 0.10
C GLU A 371 1.86 19.53 -0.15
N LEU A 372 1.87 18.40 -0.85
CA LEU A 372 3.10 17.77 -1.31
C LEU A 372 3.65 18.54 -2.52
N THR A 373 4.93 18.83 -2.46
CA THR A 373 5.69 19.58 -3.48
C THR A 373 6.70 18.68 -4.17
N VAL A 374 7.41 19.20 -5.19
CA VAL A 374 8.52 18.49 -5.87
C VAL A 374 9.61 18.07 -4.87
N ALA A 375 9.86 18.90 -3.83
CA ALA A 375 10.85 18.61 -2.80
C ALA A 375 10.53 17.37 -1.95
N ASP A 376 9.27 16.97 -1.87
CA ASP A 376 8.84 15.75 -1.14
C ASP A 376 9.09 14.47 -1.95
N PHE A 377 9.47 14.60 -3.24
CA PHE A 377 9.79 13.49 -4.15
C PHE A 377 11.23 13.52 -4.70
N PRO A 378 12.27 13.69 -3.86
CA PRO A 378 13.65 13.95 -4.33
C PRO A 378 14.21 12.83 -5.20
N GLN A 379 13.85 11.58 -4.92
CA GLN A 379 14.34 10.42 -5.68
C GLN A 379 13.74 10.32 -7.09
N ILE A 380 12.55 10.90 -7.29
CA ILE A 380 11.87 10.95 -8.59
C ILE A 380 12.37 12.16 -9.36
N ALA A 381 12.45 13.34 -8.72
CA ALA A 381 12.95 14.56 -9.32
C ALA A 381 14.37 14.41 -9.86
N ALA A 382 15.25 13.69 -9.16
CA ALA A 382 16.61 13.40 -9.62
C ALA A 382 16.69 12.51 -10.89
N ARG A 383 15.57 11.92 -11.34
CA ARG A 383 15.52 11.00 -12.49
C ARG A 383 14.67 11.50 -13.65
N VAL A 384 14.02 12.64 -13.50
CA VAL A 384 13.19 13.25 -14.54
C VAL A 384 13.83 14.56 -14.97
N GLU A 385 14.20 14.68 -16.25
CA GLU A 385 14.77 15.89 -16.81
C GLU A 385 13.79 17.06 -16.70
N GLY A 386 14.30 18.25 -16.36
CA GLY A 386 13.51 19.48 -16.24
C GLY A 386 12.93 19.76 -14.85
N PHE A 387 13.15 18.89 -13.87
CA PHE A 387 12.79 19.16 -12.47
C PHE A 387 14.06 19.36 -11.65
N ASP A 388 14.62 20.56 -11.68
CA ASP A 388 15.73 20.95 -10.81
C ASP A 388 15.24 21.05 -9.36
N LEU A 389 15.67 20.13 -8.52
CA LEU A 389 15.63 20.31 -7.08
C LEU A 389 16.58 21.47 -6.73
N ARG A 390 16.06 22.69 -6.65
CA ARG A 390 16.71 23.71 -5.86
C ARG A 390 16.63 23.27 -4.40
N ILE A 391 17.57 22.42 -3.99
CA ILE A 391 17.82 22.20 -2.57
C ILE A 391 18.16 23.58 -2.03
N PRO A 392 17.34 24.19 -1.14
CA PRO A 392 17.73 25.44 -0.49
C PRO A 392 19.12 25.16 0.09
N PRO A 393 20.12 26.02 -0.11
CA PRO A 393 21.41 25.82 0.52
C PRO A 393 21.10 25.59 2.00
N ALA A 394 21.64 24.48 2.54
CA ALA A 394 21.49 24.17 3.96
C ALA A 394 21.74 25.49 4.71
N PRO A 395 20.87 25.89 5.66
CA PRO A 395 21.06 27.14 6.39
C PRO A 395 22.52 27.15 6.80
N ALA A 396 23.27 28.20 6.39
CA ALA A 396 24.68 28.28 6.64
C ALA A 396 24.84 28.11 8.15
N MET A 397 25.20 26.91 8.56
CA MET A 397 25.58 26.69 9.95
C MET A 397 26.69 27.69 10.18
N ALA A 398 26.40 28.69 11.05
CA ALA A 398 27.37 29.65 11.48
C ALA A 398 28.69 28.91 11.67
N ALA A 399 29.71 29.32 10.91
CA ALA A 399 30.99 28.61 10.86
C ALA A 399 31.43 28.34 12.29
N ARG A 400 31.29 27.13 12.76
CA ARG A 400 31.96 26.70 13.99
C ARG A 400 33.42 26.93 13.72
N PRO A 401 34.15 27.60 14.63
CA PRO A 401 35.57 27.80 14.47
C PRO A 401 36.20 26.43 14.14
N ALA A 402 36.99 26.38 13.08
CA ALA A 402 37.66 25.18 12.63
C ALA A 402 38.44 24.57 13.79
N VAL A 403 37.87 23.54 14.37
CA VAL A 403 38.64 22.68 15.30
C VAL A 403 39.66 21.98 14.40
N PRO A 404 40.94 22.08 14.68
CA PRO A 404 41.94 21.42 13.87
C PRO A 404 41.58 19.95 13.74
N LEU A 405 41.62 19.44 12.52
CA LEU A 405 41.44 18.02 12.21
C LEU A 405 42.36 17.21 13.11
N ARG A 406 41.82 16.75 14.22
CA ARG A 406 42.48 15.64 14.94
C ARG A 406 42.37 14.45 14.01
N GLU A 407 43.52 13.86 13.69
CA GLU A 407 43.55 12.56 13.03
C GLU A 407 42.54 11.66 13.71
N PHE A 408 41.50 11.25 12.95
CA PHE A 408 40.61 10.23 13.42
C PHE A 408 41.39 8.92 13.41
N VAL A 409 41.99 8.60 14.55
CA VAL A 409 42.42 7.24 14.83
C VAL A 409 41.14 6.41 14.80
N ARG A 410 41.05 5.55 13.81
CA ARG A 410 39.97 4.56 13.70
C ARG A 410 40.12 3.62 14.90
N VAL A 411 39.45 3.95 15.99
CA VAL A 411 39.35 3.04 17.13
C VAL A 411 38.29 2.03 16.70
N GLU A 412 38.73 0.89 16.19
CA GLU A 412 37.84 -0.28 16.12
C GLU A 412 37.48 -0.63 17.55
N VAL A 413 36.25 -0.35 17.93
CA VAL A 413 35.69 -0.86 19.18
C VAL A 413 35.50 -2.36 18.95
N ARG A 414 36.54 -3.14 19.24
CA ARG A 414 36.42 -4.59 19.30
C ARG A 414 35.52 -4.90 20.49
N ASP A 415 34.40 -5.58 20.18
CA ASP A 415 33.53 -6.12 21.23
C ASP A 415 34.41 -7.00 22.16
N PRO A 416 34.55 -6.65 23.45
CA PRO A 416 35.40 -7.41 24.37
C PRO A 416 34.93 -8.87 24.56
N GLN A 417 33.81 -9.25 23.99
CA GLN A 417 33.23 -10.60 24.02
C GLN A 417 33.42 -11.38 22.71
N SER A 418 34.08 -10.81 21.69
CA SER A 418 34.31 -11.47 20.40
C SER A 418 35.79 -11.79 20.16
N LEU A 419 36.06 -12.96 19.60
CA LEU A 419 37.38 -13.38 19.13
C LEU A 419 37.50 -13.09 17.62
N ALA A 420 38.43 -12.24 17.21
CA ALA A 420 38.69 -11.99 15.81
C ALA A 420 39.42 -13.18 15.16
N LEU A 421 38.78 -13.85 14.20
CA LEU A 421 39.33 -14.97 13.46
C LEU A 421 40.27 -14.54 12.33
N LEU A 422 40.19 -13.28 11.87
CA LEU A 422 41.01 -12.72 10.80
C LEU A 422 41.94 -11.66 11.34
N ASP A 423 43.11 -11.49 10.68
CA ASP A 423 44.05 -10.40 10.96
C ASP A 423 43.61 -9.08 10.29
N ASP A 424 44.37 -8.01 10.49
CA ASP A 424 44.08 -6.67 9.93
C ASP A 424 44.18 -6.63 8.38
N HIS A 425 44.69 -7.69 7.77
CA HIS A 425 44.78 -7.86 6.30
C HIS A 425 43.70 -8.81 5.74
N GLY A 426 42.81 -9.34 6.58
CA GLY A 426 41.76 -10.24 6.17
C GLY A 426 42.18 -11.71 6.02
N ASN A 427 43.35 -12.09 6.48
CA ASN A 427 43.84 -13.49 6.48
C ASN A 427 43.46 -14.20 7.77
N PRO A 428 43.25 -15.55 7.74
CA PRO A 428 43.03 -16.35 8.93
C PRO A 428 44.22 -16.23 9.90
N ARG A 429 43.93 -15.93 11.16
CA ARG A 429 44.96 -15.86 12.20
C ARG A 429 45.47 -17.26 12.58
N PRO A 430 46.77 -17.41 12.95
CA PRO A 430 47.31 -18.66 13.42
C PRO A 430 46.56 -19.20 14.64
N LEU A 431 46.36 -20.52 14.71
CA LEU A 431 45.59 -21.18 15.77
C LEU A 431 46.18 -20.97 17.17
N ASP A 432 47.51 -20.87 17.29
CA ASP A 432 48.20 -20.61 18.53
C ASP A 432 47.86 -19.23 19.12
N GLN A 433 47.70 -18.21 18.28
CA GLN A 433 47.28 -16.87 18.72
C GLN A 433 45.83 -16.86 19.17
N LEU A 434 44.96 -17.53 18.42
CA LEU A 434 43.52 -17.64 18.77
C LEU A 434 43.34 -18.44 20.07
N GLU A 435 44.14 -19.49 20.25
CA GLU A 435 44.14 -20.30 21.48
C GLU A 435 44.62 -19.49 22.69
N ALA A 436 45.68 -18.71 22.54
CA ALA A 436 46.18 -17.85 23.60
C ALA A 436 45.16 -16.79 24.03
N GLU A 437 44.45 -16.18 23.08
CA GLU A 437 43.39 -15.23 23.38
C GLU A 437 42.17 -15.88 24.04
N ALA A 438 41.75 -17.05 23.56
CA ALA A 438 40.69 -17.82 24.18
C ALA A 438 40.99 -18.20 25.64
N ILE A 439 42.23 -18.58 25.91
CA ILE A 439 42.69 -18.88 27.28
C ILE A 439 42.67 -17.62 28.15
N LYS A 440 43.16 -16.46 27.65
CA LYS A 440 43.10 -15.17 28.37
C LYS A 440 41.68 -14.79 28.69
N PHE A 441 40.79 -14.90 27.72
CA PHE A 441 39.37 -14.58 27.89
C PHE A 441 38.72 -15.48 28.95
N ALA A 442 38.95 -16.80 28.88
CA ALA A 442 38.37 -17.75 29.84
C ALA A 442 38.88 -17.51 31.25
N LEU A 443 40.16 -17.12 31.43
CA LEU A 443 40.74 -16.76 32.74
C LEU A 443 40.10 -15.47 33.27
N GLY A 444 39.98 -14.44 32.45
CA GLY A 444 39.32 -13.18 32.82
C GLY A 444 37.87 -13.40 33.23
N HIS A 445 37.11 -14.13 32.41
CA HIS A 445 35.69 -14.45 32.66
C HIS A 445 35.49 -15.24 33.97
N ASN A 446 36.40 -16.15 34.28
CA ASN A 446 36.33 -16.96 35.51
C ASN A 446 37.16 -16.33 36.66
N ARG A 447 37.48 -15.03 36.62
CA ARG A 447 38.21 -14.28 37.67
C ARG A 447 39.49 -14.98 38.13
N GLY A 448 40.27 -15.56 37.21
CA GLY A 448 41.52 -16.24 37.51
C GLY A 448 41.39 -17.66 38.08
N GLN A 449 40.16 -18.20 38.23
CA GLN A 449 39.96 -19.55 38.77
C GLN A 449 40.32 -20.62 37.74
N MET A 450 41.54 -21.21 37.86
CA MET A 450 42.11 -22.18 36.93
C MET A 450 41.21 -23.39 36.67
N SER A 451 40.54 -23.90 37.72
CA SER A 451 39.67 -25.09 37.59
C SER A 451 38.38 -24.77 36.84
N ALA A 452 37.84 -23.56 36.98
CA ALA A 452 36.67 -23.10 36.25
C ALA A 452 37.03 -22.80 34.78
N ALA A 453 38.13 -22.10 34.52
CA ALA A 453 38.61 -21.78 33.18
C ALA A 453 38.94 -23.06 32.38
N ALA A 454 39.60 -24.07 32.96
CA ALA A 454 39.84 -25.35 32.31
C ALA A 454 38.55 -26.08 31.91
N ARG A 455 37.53 -26.03 32.77
CA ARG A 455 36.22 -26.62 32.49
C ARG A 455 35.47 -25.87 31.35
N THR A 456 35.51 -24.55 31.36
CA THR A 456 34.92 -23.69 30.31
C THR A 456 35.59 -23.94 28.97
N LEU A 457 36.91 -24.18 28.94
CA LEU A 457 37.64 -24.46 27.70
C LEU A 457 37.59 -25.94 27.29
N GLY A 458 36.95 -26.80 28.07
CA GLY A 458 36.89 -28.25 27.77
C GLY A 458 38.21 -28.98 27.82
N ILE A 459 39.24 -28.47 28.55
CA ILE A 459 40.57 -29.05 28.65
C ILE A 459 40.92 -29.43 30.09
N GLY A 460 41.86 -30.36 30.22
CA GLY A 460 42.38 -30.76 31.55
C GLY A 460 43.16 -29.62 32.21
N ARG A 461 43.09 -29.53 33.56
CA ARG A 461 43.80 -28.52 34.34
C ARG A 461 45.31 -28.52 34.08
N SER A 462 45.92 -29.70 33.97
CA SER A 462 47.36 -29.88 33.64
C SER A 462 47.68 -29.35 32.23
N THR A 463 46.77 -29.55 31.27
CA THR A 463 46.89 -29.05 29.91
C THR A 463 46.82 -27.51 29.88
N LEU A 464 45.92 -26.92 30.66
CA LEU A 464 45.80 -25.46 30.77
C LEU A 464 47.10 -24.86 31.35
N TYR A 465 47.66 -25.42 32.40
CA TYR A 465 48.94 -24.97 32.97
C TYR A 465 50.10 -25.05 31.95
N ARG A 466 50.19 -26.15 31.19
CA ARG A 466 51.20 -26.33 30.17
C ARG A 466 51.08 -25.25 29.06
N LYS A 467 49.84 -24.98 28.62
CA LYS A 467 49.58 -23.96 27.59
C LYS A 467 49.83 -22.54 28.09
N LEU A 468 49.48 -22.22 29.32
CA LEU A 468 49.83 -20.94 29.95
C LEU A 468 51.34 -20.72 30.03
N LYS A 469 52.10 -21.74 30.34
CA LYS A 469 53.56 -21.68 30.34
C LYS A 469 54.12 -21.51 28.91
N GLN A 470 53.55 -22.23 27.94
CA GLN A 470 53.91 -22.16 26.52
C GLN A 470 53.70 -20.76 25.93
N TYR A 471 52.62 -20.08 26.31
CA TYR A 471 52.27 -18.75 25.81
C TYR A 471 52.77 -17.60 26.71
N GLY A 472 53.56 -17.86 27.72
CA GLY A 472 54.16 -16.85 28.62
C GLY A 472 53.09 -16.09 29.45
N LEU A 473 51.98 -16.73 29.74
CA LEU A 473 50.83 -16.10 30.45
C LEU A 473 50.87 -16.36 31.97
N LEU A 474 51.90 -17.04 32.49
CA LEU A 474 52.08 -17.36 33.91
C LEU A 474 52.94 -16.32 34.68
N GLU A 475 53.51 -15.30 33.97
CA GLU A 475 54.46 -14.35 34.62
C GLU A 475 53.84 -12.97 34.88
N GLN A 476 52.58 -12.88 35.31
CA GLN A 476 52.01 -11.62 35.81
C GLN A 476 51.22 -11.79 37.13
N GLU A 477 51.81 -12.48 38.10
CA GLU A 477 51.45 -12.28 39.50
C GLU A 477 52.44 -11.29 40.15
N GLY A 478 52.16 -9.97 39.98
CA GLY A 478 53.00 -8.95 40.59
C GLY A 478 52.71 -7.49 40.21
N ALA A 479 51.51 -7.15 39.76
CA ALA A 479 51.14 -5.74 39.65
C ALA A 479 49.66 -5.57 39.99
N ALA A 480 49.40 -4.79 41.03
CA ALA A 480 48.09 -4.46 41.58
C ALA A 480 47.13 -3.94 40.51
N ALA A 481 45.94 -4.49 40.50
CA ALA A 481 44.81 -4.00 39.68
C ALA A 481 44.46 -2.54 40.09
N PRO A 482 44.26 -1.61 39.12
CA PRO A 482 43.56 -0.38 39.42
C PRO A 482 42.07 -0.69 39.60
N VAL A 483 41.59 -0.41 40.80
CA VAL A 483 40.17 -0.41 41.16
C VAL A 483 39.49 0.66 40.31
N LEU A 484 38.72 0.28 39.32
CA LEU A 484 37.76 1.16 38.66
C LEU A 484 36.61 1.39 39.63
N ALA A 485 36.60 2.60 40.21
CA ALA A 485 35.53 3.11 41.04
C ALA A 485 34.21 3.15 40.23
N ALA A 486 33.21 2.50 40.74
CA ALA A 486 31.85 2.62 40.25
C ALA A 486 31.31 4.03 40.58
N GLU A 487 30.93 4.78 39.57
CA GLU A 487 30.12 5.99 39.78
C GLU A 487 28.66 5.58 40.12
N PRO A 488 28.04 6.28 41.10
CA PRO A 488 26.68 5.98 41.50
C PRO A 488 25.63 6.53 40.49
N PRO A 489 24.42 5.97 40.43
CA PRO A 489 23.37 6.41 39.50
C PRO A 489 22.83 7.78 39.88
N LEU A 490 22.73 8.67 38.90
CA LEU A 490 22.03 9.96 39.00
C LEU A 490 20.54 9.72 39.26
N ALA A 491 20.16 9.94 40.54
CA ALA A 491 18.78 10.03 40.94
C ALA A 491 18.16 11.38 40.53
N ALA A 492 16.92 11.29 40.12
CA ALA A 492 15.95 12.35 39.86
C ALA A 492 16.12 13.68 40.56
N ARG A 493 16.00 14.80 39.83
CA ARG A 493 15.33 16.03 40.30
C ARG A 493 14.63 16.74 39.16
N MET A 494 13.31 16.88 39.38
CA MET A 494 12.31 17.87 38.92
C MET A 494 12.26 18.19 37.42
#